data_0c26bd8e56e9b90cd1a2e29b1e7422a4
#
_entry.id   0c26bd8e56e9b90cd1a2e29b1e7422a4
#
_cell.length_a   1.000
_cell.length_b   1.000
_cell.length_c   1.000
_cell.angle_alpha   90.00
_cell.angle_beta   90.00
_cell.angle_gamma   90.00
#
_symmetry.space_group_name_H-M   'P 1'
#
loop_
_entity.id
_entity.type
_entity.pdbx_description
1 polymer ?
#
loop_
_entity_poly.entity_id
_entity_poly.type
_entity_poly.pdbx_seq_one_letter_code
_entity_poly.pdbx_strand_id
1 'polypeptide(L)'
;MCSSDLAPNTTDLGDDAGQWADTLPGARAQAYDLVLNGLELGGGSLRIHDSALQRQVLQTVGLPLEEAEEQFGFLIEALDMGAPPHGGLAFGVDRMVMLLAGEESIRDTIAFPKTQQARCLMTAAPAGVADKQLEELHVASTWEEPEEK
;
A
#
# COMPACT_ATOMS: atom_id res chain seq x y z
N MET A 1 1.15 -0.40 -6.48
CA MET A 1 1.41 -0.33 -5.01
C MET A 1 2.80 0.28 -4.86
N CYS A 2 2.94 1.39 -4.18
CA CYS A 2 4.24 2.03 -4.03
C CYS A 2 5.10 1.15 -3.10
N SER A 3 6.18 0.60 -3.63
CA SER A 3 7.08 -0.30 -2.90
C SER A 3 8.21 0.45 -2.18
N SER A 4 7.93 1.66 -1.72
CA SER A 4 8.93 2.56 -1.15
C SER A 4 9.60 2.08 0.14
N ASP A 5 9.08 1.05 0.77
CA ASP A 5 9.55 0.48 2.03
C ASP A 5 9.98 -1.00 1.93
N LEU A 6 9.92 -1.58 0.73
CA LEU A 6 10.32 -2.96 0.49
C LEU A 6 11.83 -3.04 0.27
N ALA A 7 12.51 -3.97 0.98
CA ALA A 7 13.92 -4.20 0.76
C ALA A 7 14.18 -4.72 -0.67
N PRO A 8 15.07 -4.09 -1.43
CA PRO A 8 15.49 -4.61 -2.72
C PRO A 8 16.29 -5.89 -2.57
N ASN A 9 16.34 -6.70 -3.63
CA ASN A 9 17.19 -7.88 -3.65
C ASN A 9 18.66 -7.45 -3.67
N THR A 10 19.43 -7.92 -2.71
CA THR A 10 20.84 -7.56 -2.55
C THR A 10 21.70 -7.91 -3.77
N THR A 11 21.35 -8.98 -4.50
CA THR A 11 22.05 -9.35 -5.74
C THR A 11 21.82 -8.37 -6.88
N ASP A 12 20.72 -7.61 -6.85
CA ASP A 12 20.39 -6.64 -7.88
C ASP A 12 21.03 -5.26 -7.57
N LEU A 13 21.32 -4.98 -6.30
CA LEU A 13 21.91 -3.69 -5.88
C LEU A 13 23.43 -3.63 -6.00
N GLY A 14 24.12 -4.76 -5.78
CA GLY A 14 25.57 -4.77 -5.57
C GLY A 14 26.00 -4.25 -4.20
N ASP A 15 27.30 -4.35 -3.92
CA ASP A 15 27.88 -4.01 -2.61
C ASP A 15 28.24 -2.52 -2.48
N ASP A 16 28.20 -1.74 -3.56
CA ASP A 16 28.60 -0.33 -3.60
C ASP A 16 27.37 0.59 -3.50
N ALA A 17 27.19 1.20 -2.33
CA ALA A 17 26.11 2.17 -2.10
C ALA A 17 26.13 3.37 -3.05
N GLY A 18 27.29 3.73 -3.59
CA GLY A 18 27.43 4.80 -4.58
C GLY A 18 26.75 4.50 -5.92
N GLN A 19 26.43 3.24 -6.21
CA GLN A 19 25.79 2.80 -7.45
C GLN A 19 24.27 2.56 -7.30
N TRP A 20 23.73 2.69 -6.10
CA TRP A 20 22.31 2.40 -5.85
C TRP A 20 21.35 3.27 -6.66
N ALA A 21 21.71 4.54 -6.90
CA ALA A 21 20.89 5.44 -7.73
C ALA A 21 20.62 4.88 -9.14
N ASP A 22 21.60 4.19 -9.72
CA ASP A 22 21.51 3.61 -11.06
C ASP A 22 20.86 2.22 -11.07
N THR A 23 21.03 1.44 -10.00
CA THR A 23 20.59 0.03 -9.92
C THR A 23 19.18 -0.13 -9.35
N LEU A 24 18.75 0.73 -8.41
CA LEU A 24 17.44 0.65 -7.77
C LEU A 24 16.25 0.64 -8.74
N PRO A 25 16.20 1.42 -9.83
CA PRO A 25 15.06 1.41 -10.75
C PRO A 25 14.79 0.03 -11.39
N GLY A 26 15.82 -0.80 -11.51
CA GLY A 26 15.73 -2.16 -12.04
C GLY A 26 15.71 -3.27 -10.99
N ALA A 27 15.87 -2.94 -9.72
CA ALA A 27 15.98 -3.92 -8.65
C ALA A 27 14.61 -4.57 -8.33
N ARG A 28 14.63 -5.86 -8.09
CA ARG A 28 13.46 -6.62 -7.63
C ARG A 28 13.33 -6.48 -6.11
N ALA A 29 12.10 -6.32 -5.64
CA ALA A 29 11.82 -6.33 -4.20
C ALA A 29 11.92 -7.76 -3.63
N GLN A 30 12.32 -7.87 -2.37
CA GLN A 30 12.25 -9.11 -1.60
C GLN A 30 10.82 -9.29 -1.06
N ALA A 31 9.89 -9.52 -1.99
CA ALA A 31 8.48 -9.74 -1.71
C ALA A 31 8.10 -11.19 -2.03
N TYR A 32 7.06 -11.67 -1.39
CA TYR A 32 6.54 -13.02 -1.56
C TYR A 32 5.03 -13.05 -1.37
N ASP A 33 4.37 -13.94 -2.10
CA ASP A 33 2.95 -14.19 -2.02
C ASP A 33 2.68 -15.65 -1.66
N LEU A 34 1.65 -15.86 -0.83
CA LEU A 34 1.11 -17.18 -0.58
C LEU A 34 -0.07 -17.42 -1.51
N VAL A 35 0.08 -18.38 -2.41
CA VAL A 35 -0.96 -18.75 -3.38
C VAL A 35 -1.47 -20.16 -3.10
N LEU A 36 -2.79 -20.32 -3.03
CA LEU A 36 -3.47 -21.60 -2.91
C LEU A 36 -4.57 -21.72 -3.95
N ASN A 37 -4.57 -22.80 -4.73
CA ASN A 37 -5.51 -23.06 -5.81
C ASN A 37 -5.63 -21.92 -6.84
N GLY A 38 -4.51 -21.22 -7.10
CA GLY A 38 -4.49 -20.07 -8.01
C GLY A 38 -5.01 -18.76 -7.41
N LEU A 39 -5.38 -18.76 -6.13
CA LEU A 39 -5.83 -17.59 -5.39
C LEU A 39 -4.75 -17.12 -4.42
N GLU A 40 -4.37 -15.85 -4.49
CA GLU A 40 -3.49 -15.22 -3.51
C GLU A 40 -4.21 -15.07 -2.17
N LEU A 41 -3.69 -15.74 -1.14
CA LEU A 41 -4.24 -15.70 0.24
C LEU A 41 -3.56 -14.68 1.12
N GLY A 42 -2.35 -14.31 0.80
CA GLY A 42 -1.58 -13.37 1.56
C GLY A 42 -0.27 -13.04 0.88
N GLY A 43 0.36 -12.01 1.34
CA GLY A 43 1.66 -11.60 0.82
C GLY A 43 2.43 -10.79 1.85
N GLY A 44 3.70 -10.64 1.60
CA GLY A 44 4.59 -9.92 2.48
C GLY A 44 5.92 -9.58 1.84
N SER A 45 6.79 -9.03 2.64
CA SER A 45 8.12 -8.68 2.19
C SER A 45 9.09 -8.54 3.35
N LEU A 46 10.37 -8.59 3.04
CA LEU A 46 11.39 -8.01 3.90
C LEU A 46 11.36 -6.49 3.74
N ARG A 47 11.59 -5.80 4.84
CA ARG A 47 11.56 -4.33 4.89
C ARG A 47 12.96 -3.76 4.83
N ILE A 48 13.09 -2.53 4.36
CA ILE A 48 14.32 -1.78 4.47
C ILE A 48 14.53 -1.46 5.95
N HIS A 49 15.73 -1.75 6.45
CA HIS A 49 16.15 -1.46 7.83
C HIS A 49 17.38 -0.55 7.89
N ASP A 50 18.00 -0.28 6.75
CA ASP A 50 19.07 0.68 6.58
C ASP A 50 18.51 2.04 6.16
N SER A 51 18.80 3.08 6.94
CA SER A 51 18.24 4.42 6.72
C SER A 51 18.80 5.11 5.46
N ALA A 52 20.05 4.83 5.09
CA ALA A 52 20.65 5.40 3.89
C ALA A 52 19.98 4.81 2.64
N LEU A 53 19.76 3.50 2.65
CA LEU A 53 19.02 2.82 1.58
C LEU A 53 17.58 3.31 1.50
N GLN A 54 16.89 3.52 2.64
CA GLN A 54 15.53 4.04 2.65
C GLN A 54 15.44 5.43 2.02
N ARG A 55 16.33 6.34 2.35
CA ARG A 55 16.39 7.67 1.73
C ARG A 55 16.64 7.58 0.22
N GLN A 56 17.54 6.71 -0.21
CA GLN A 56 17.82 6.52 -1.63
C GLN A 56 16.63 5.96 -2.40
N VAL A 57 15.91 5.01 -1.80
CA VAL A 57 14.69 4.45 -2.42
C VAL A 57 13.61 5.52 -2.54
N LEU A 58 13.38 6.33 -1.50
CA LEU A 58 12.41 7.43 -1.55
C LEU A 58 12.72 8.43 -2.67
N GLN A 59 13.99 8.81 -2.83
CA GLN A 59 14.42 9.66 -3.95
C GLN A 59 14.19 9.00 -5.31
N THR A 60 14.48 7.71 -5.42
CA THR A 60 14.34 6.96 -6.68
C THR A 60 12.88 6.85 -7.13
N VAL A 61 11.95 6.76 -6.18
CA VAL A 61 10.50 6.78 -6.48
C VAL A 61 9.94 8.18 -6.69
N GLY A 62 10.79 9.20 -6.69
CA GLY A 62 10.43 10.58 -7.05
C GLY A 62 10.02 11.46 -5.87
N LEU A 63 10.31 11.05 -4.63
CA LEU A 63 10.04 11.86 -3.45
C LEU A 63 11.32 12.63 -3.05
N PRO A 64 11.33 13.97 -3.15
CA PRO A 64 12.47 14.80 -2.73
C PRO A 64 12.76 14.61 -1.24
N LEU A 65 14.04 14.79 -0.82
CA LEU A 65 14.46 14.57 0.56
C LEU A 65 13.67 15.43 1.57
N GLU A 66 13.44 16.70 1.27
CA GLU A 66 12.69 17.61 2.15
C GLU A 66 11.26 17.11 2.38
N GLU A 67 10.59 16.66 1.32
CA GLU A 67 9.25 16.10 1.40
C GLU A 67 9.25 14.72 2.08
N ALA A 68 10.28 13.91 1.86
CA ALA A 68 10.47 12.64 2.54
C ALA A 68 10.66 12.81 4.05
N GLU A 69 11.41 13.82 4.48
CA GLU A 69 11.59 14.15 5.89
C GLU A 69 10.30 14.68 6.53
N GLU A 70 9.52 15.49 5.83
CA GLU A 70 8.22 15.98 6.31
C GLU A 70 7.22 14.83 6.50
N GLN A 71 7.12 13.91 5.53
CA GLN A 71 6.12 12.84 5.55
C GLN A 71 6.58 11.61 6.34
N PHE A 72 7.86 11.25 6.27
CA PHE A 72 8.42 10.00 6.80
C PHE A 72 9.57 10.21 7.77
N GLY A 73 9.79 11.43 8.25
CA GLY A 73 10.91 11.76 9.15
C GLY A 73 10.94 10.87 10.38
N PHE A 74 9.79 10.56 10.98
CA PHE A 74 9.71 9.66 12.13
C PHE A 74 10.21 8.23 11.81
N LEU A 75 9.95 7.72 10.60
CA LEU A 75 10.44 6.42 10.16
C LEU A 75 11.95 6.45 9.94
N ILE A 76 12.43 7.49 9.25
CA ILE A 76 13.85 7.66 8.95
C ILE A 76 14.65 7.78 10.26
N GLU A 77 14.16 8.57 11.22
CA GLU A 77 14.78 8.71 12.55
C GLU A 77 14.81 7.36 13.30
N ALA A 78 13.72 6.61 13.27
CA ALA A 78 13.68 5.28 13.87
C ALA A 78 14.69 4.30 13.24
N LEU A 79 14.87 4.36 11.92
CA LEU A 79 15.89 3.56 11.22
C LEU A 79 17.31 4.01 11.57
N ASP A 80 17.54 5.32 11.73
CA ASP A 80 18.83 5.87 12.15
C ASP A 80 19.23 5.42 13.57
N MET A 81 18.26 5.16 14.43
CA MET A 81 18.49 4.57 15.76
C MET A 81 18.92 3.10 15.71
N GLY A 82 18.83 2.45 14.56
CA GLY A 82 19.21 1.06 14.34
C GLY A 82 18.03 0.09 14.42
N ALA A 83 17.38 -0.15 13.32
CA ALA A 83 16.37 -1.19 13.21
C ALA A 83 17.00 -2.55 12.87
N PRO A 84 16.55 -3.66 13.47
CA PRO A 84 16.99 -4.99 13.05
C PRO A 84 16.38 -5.34 11.68
N PRO A 85 16.97 -6.28 10.92
CA PRO A 85 16.32 -6.88 9.78
C PRO A 85 14.93 -7.39 10.19
N HIS A 86 13.90 -7.00 9.45
CA HIS A 86 12.51 -7.35 9.76
C HIS A 86 11.70 -7.52 8.49
N GLY A 87 10.56 -8.14 8.63
CA GLY A 87 9.62 -8.36 7.54
C GLY A 87 8.25 -8.74 8.09
N GLY A 88 7.33 -9.00 7.22
CA GLY A 88 5.98 -9.36 7.62
C GLY A 88 5.22 -10.12 6.54
N LEU A 89 4.16 -10.77 6.97
CA LEU A 89 3.22 -11.47 6.12
C LEU A 89 1.80 -11.11 6.55
N ALA A 90 0.97 -10.68 5.62
CA ALA A 90 -0.44 -10.42 5.83
C ALA A 90 -1.30 -11.46 5.13
N PHE A 91 -2.35 -11.92 5.79
CA PHE A 91 -3.31 -12.86 5.23
C PHE A 91 -4.65 -12.18 4.96
N GLY A 92 -5.24 -12.49 3.81
CA GLY A 92 -6.62 -12.13 3.49
C GLY A 92 -7.61 -13.05 4.21
N VAL A 93 -8.06 -12.68 5.41
CA VAL A 93 -8.94 -13.51 6.24
C VAL A 93 -10.21 -13.91 5.48
N ASP A 94 -10.85 -12.98 4.77
CA ASP A 94 -12.06 -13.28 3.98
C ASP A 94 -11.80 -14.34 2.90
N ARG A 95 -10.64 -14.31 2.25
CA ARG A 95 -10.25 -15.33 1.27
C ARG A 95 -10.00 -16.69 1.92
N MET A 96 -9.38 -16.69 3.10
CA MET A 96 -9.17 -17.93 3.86
C MET A 96 -10.50 -18.55 4.27
N VAL A 97 -11.42 -17.74 4.81
CA VAL A 97 -12.76 -18.21 5.20
C VAL A 97 -13.54 -18.73 4.01
N MET A 98 -13.49 -18.03 2.87
CA MET A 98 -14.12 -18.46 1.62
C MET A 98 -13.64 -19.87 1.21
N LEU A 99 -12.33 -20.11 1.20
CA LEU A 99 -11.77 -21.42 0.84
C LEU A 99 -12.13 -22.51 1.86
N LEU A 100 -12.10 -22.21 3.16
CA LEU A 100 -12.47 -23.15 4.21
C LEU A 100 -13.96 -23.51 4.19
N ALA A 101 -14.81 -22.56 3.79
CA ALA A 101 -16.24 -22.77 3.61
C ALA A 101 -16.59 -23.48 2.30
N GLY A 102 -15.65 -23.59 1.37
CA GLY A 102 -15.89 -24.16 0.03
C GLY A 102 -16.65 -23.23 -0.91
N GLU A 103 -16.63 -21.93 -0.64
CA GLU A 103 -17.33 -20.92 -1.43
C GLU A 103 -16.46 -20.41 -2.59
N GLU A 104 -17.11 -19.95 -3.67
CA GLU A 104 -16.42 -19.42 -4.85
C GLU A 104 -16.19 -17.90 -4.80
N SER A 105 -16.87 -17.20 -3.89
CA SER A 105 -16.82 -15.75 -3.77
C SER A 105 -16.70 -15.29 -2.33
N ILE A 106 -15.79 -14.34 -2.06
CA ILE A 106 -15.69 -13.69 -0.74
C ILE A 106 -16.99 -12.99 -0.32
N ARG A 107 -17.88 -12.69 -1.26
CA ARG A 107 -19.19 -12.08 -0.98
C ARG A 107 -20.11 -13.00 -0.16
N ASP A 108 -19.88 -14.30 -0.26
CA ASP A 108 -20.69 -15.30 0.45
C ASP A 108 -20.22 -15.44 1.91
N THR A 109 -19.03 -14.90 2.25
CA THR A 109 -18.43 -14.95 3.58
C THR A 109 -18.39 -13.59 4.29
N ILE A 110 -18.64 -12.49 3.59
CA ILE A 110 -18.65 -11.14 4.15
C ILE A 110 -20.09 -10.74 4.50
N ALA A 111 -20.32 -10.25 5.72
CA ALA A 111 -21.65 -9.90 6.23
C ALA A 111 -22.19 -8.75 5.45
N PHE A 112 -21.82 -7.88 4.85
CA PHE A 112 -22.39 -6.78 4.08
C PHE A 112 -21.54 -6.44 2.84
N PRO A 113 -21.51 -7.34 1.83
CA PRO A 113 -20.67 -7.15 0.66
C PRO A 113 -21.12 -5.94 -0.14
N LYS A 114 -20.17 -5.17 -0.64
CA LYS A 114 -20.44 -4.08 -1.57
C LYS A 114 -20.71 -4.61 -2.97
N THR A 115 -21.48 -3.84 -3.76
CA THR A 115 -21.67 -4.13 -5.18
C THR A 115 -20.36 -3.90 -5.98
N GLN A 116 -20.35 -4.31 -7.25
CA GLN A 116 -19.22 -4.02 -8.15
C GLN A 116 -18.97 -2.51 -8.33
N GLN A 117 -20.00 -1.68 -8.12
CA GLN A 117 -19.91 -0.22 -8.14
C GLN A 117 -19.53 0.36 -6.76
N ALA A 118 -19.00 -0.43 -5.83
CA ALA A 118 -18.65 -0.06 -4.46
C ALA A 118 -19.83 0.47 -3.62
N ARG A 119 -21.11 0.20 -4.01
CA ARG A 119 -22.27 0.61 -3.24
C ARG A 119 -22.57 -0.38 -2.11
N CYS A 120 -22.84 0.15 -0.94
CA CYS A 120 -23.35 -0.63 0.20
C CYS A 120 -24.89 -0.70 0.12
N LEU A 121 -25.44 -1.90 -0.05
CA LEU A 121 -26.89 -2.10 -0.14
C LEU A 121 -27.62 -1.84 1.18
N MET A 122 -26.90 -1.98 2.31
CA MET A 122 -27.49 -1.74 3.63
C MET A 122 -27.62 -0.25 3.95
N THR A 123 -26.59 0.54 3.65
CA THR A 123 -26.52 1.96 4.02
C THR A 123 -26.83 2.90 2.85
N ALA A 124 -27.00 2.35 1.65
CA ALA A 124 -27.09 3.10 0.39
C ALA A 124 -25.87 4.00 0.09
N ALA A 125 -24.75 3.82 0.80
CA ALA A 125 -23.52 4.56 0.54
C ALA A 125 -22.84 4.10 -0.78
N PRO A 126 -22.15 4.99 -1.51
CA PRO A 126 -21.98 6.43 -1.22
C PRO A 126 -23.29 7.21 -1.46
N ALA A 127 -23.50 8.24 -0.69
CA ALA A 127 -24.64 9.14 -0.78
C ALA A 127 -24.15 10.60 -0.78
N GLY A 128 -24.99 11.53 -1.21
CA GLY A 128 -24.68 12.95 -1.16
C GLY A 128 -24.46 13.43 0.28
N VAL A 129 -23.58 14.42 0.42
CA VAL A 129 -23.29 15.09 1.69
C VAL A 129 -24.06 16.41 1.72
N ALA A 130 -24.71 16.73 2.84
CA ALA A 130 -25.44 17.97 2.97
C ALA A 130 -24.48 19.18 2.99
N ASP A 131 -24.84 20.27 2.32
CA ASP A 131 -24.02 21.48 2.22
C ASP A 131 -23.57 22.00 3.59
N LYS A 132 -24.45 21.94 4.58
CA LYS A 132 -24.12 22.32 5.97
C LYS A 132 -22.93 21.54 6.54
N GLN A 133 -22.79 20.25 6.21
CA GLN A 133 -21.66 19.44 6.67
C GLN A 133 -20.36 19.83 5.97
N LEU A 134 -20.45 20.21 4.70
CA LEU A 134 -19.28 20.70 3.95
C LEU A 134 -18.84 22.07 4.51
N GLU A 135 -19.79 22.97 4.80
CA GLU A 135 -19.51 24.28 5.42
C GLU A 135 -18.85 24.15 6.78
N GLU A 136 -19.35 23.26 7.64
CA GLU A 136 -18.76 23.00 8.98
C GLU A 136 -17.31 22.52 8.92
N LEU A 137 -16.94 21.81 7.84
CA LEU A 137 -15.59 21.31 7.59
C LEU A 137 -14.72 22.28 6.77
N HIS A 138 -15.26 23.43 6.34
CA HIS A 138 -14.61 24.37 5.43
C HIS A 138 -14.11 23.71 4.12
N VAL A 139 -14.87 22.77 3.57
CA VAL A 139 -14.62 22.11 2.28
C VAL A 139 -15.74 22.40 1.30
N ALA A 140 -15.40 22.43 0.01
CA ALA A 140 -16.37 22.57 -1.07
C ALA A 140 -16.09 21.52 -2.16
N SER A 141 -17.18 21.03 -2.83
CA SER A 141 -17.04 20.22 -4.02
C SER A 141 -16.71 21.13 -5.20
N THR A 142 -15.63 20.80 -5.92
CA THR A 142 -15.30 21.43 -7.21
C THR A 142 -15.70 20.54 -8.41
N TRP A 143 -16.43 19.46 -8.13
CA TRP A 143 -16.94 18.58 -9.19
C TRP A 143 -18.18 19.21 -9.83
N GLU A 144 -18.13 19.36 -11.14
CA GLU A 144 -19.26 19.80 -11.97
C GLU A 144 -19.85 18.58 -12.68
N GLU A 145 -21.19 18.46 -12.66
CA GLU A 145 -21.86 17.42 -13.44
C GLU A 145 -21.55 17.61 -14.94
N PRO A 146 -21.08 16.55 -15.63
CA PRO A 146 -20.91 16.64 -17.06
C PRO A 146 -22.24 16.91 -17.74
N GLU A 147 -22.32 17.92 -18.60
CA GLU A 147 -23.51 18.20 -19.41
C GLU A 147 -23.91 16.94 -20.19
N GLU A 148 -25.11 16.45 -19.96
CA GLU A 148 -25.70 15.38 -20.76
C GLU A 148 -25.75 15.84 -22.24
N LYS A 149 -24.99 15.13 -23.08
CA LYS A 149 -24.98 15.33 -24.55
C LYS A 149 -25.99 14.42 -25.22
#